data_e8ba803c4439b94b119518f1aea1be7c
#
_entry.id   e8ba803c4439b94b119518f1aea1be7c
#
_cell.length_a   1.000
_cell.length_b   1.000
_cell.length_c   1.000
_cell.angle_alpha   90.00
_cell.angle_beta   90.00
_cell.angle_gamma   90.00
#
_symmetry.space_group_name_H-M   'P 1'
#
loop_
_entity.id
_entity.type
_entity.pdbx_description
1 polymer ?
#
loop_
_entity_poly.entity_id
_entity_poly.type
_entity_poly.pdbx_seq_one_letter_code
_entity_poly.pdbx_strand_id
1 'polypeptide(L)'
;MKRGTTAVYGAGFLQGAAFVLIPALGTTLRSAPYDMSNATYGLLYFPEIIGAILAALTAGSVHGRLGSAGLFRLGVLCNAIAMGLLVTASFTHGFTIIVLLLAETFLLGIGFGLTNAAINRAASLLFAGAAAAAVTILNAVIGGATAISPIILAGFQTVLTWDAWPAVLLTLWLGLMLLPQAGDSESNEQGG
;
A
#
# COMPACT_ATOMS: atom_id res chain seq x y z
N MET A 1 8.94 9.35 20.03
CA MET A 1 8.87 10.19 18.82
C MET A 1 9.50 9.54 17.57
N LYS A 2 10.78 9.14 17.55
CA LYS A 2 11.43 8.64 16.31
C LYS A 2 10.74 7.43 15.65
N ARG A 3 10.27 6.43 16.42
CA ARG A 3 9.66 5.19 15.86
C ARG A 3 8.30 5.42 15.20
N GLY A 4 7.43 6.24 15.79
CA GLY A 4 6.14 6.60 15.19
C GLY A 4 6.30 7.40 13.89
N THR A 5 7.26 8.33 13.84
CA THR A 5 7.58 9.08 12.63
C THR A 5 8.05 8.16 11.50
N THR A 6 8.95 7.20 11.82
CA THR A 6 9.42 6.22 10.81
C THR A 6 8.29 5.36 10.28
N ALA A 7 7.37 4.90 11.14
CA ALA A 7 6.23 4.10 10.71
C ALA A 7 5.30 4.88 9.76
N VAL A 8 5.01 6.16 10.07
CA VAL A 8 4.13 7.00 9.26
C VAL A 8 4.72 7.29 7.88
N TYR A 9 5.95 7.83 7.84
CA TYR A 9 6.59 8.18 6.55
C TYR A 9 7.05 6.95 5.77
N GLY A 10 7.45 5.87 6.47
CA GLY A 10 7.76 4.58 5.84
C GLY A 10 6.54 3.96 5.19
N ALA A 11 5.37 3.98 5.86
CA ALA A 11 4.13 3.53 5.26
C ALA A 11 3.74 4.39 4.05
N GLY A 12 3.92 5.72 4.12
CA GLY A 12 3.68 6.61 2.98
C GLY A 12 4.55 6.27 1.78
N PHE A 13 5.85 6.01 2.00
CA PHE A 13 6.76 5.57 0.94
C PHE A 13 6.31 4.24 0.32
N LEU A 14 6.04 3.22 1.14
CA LEU A 14 5.60 1.91 0.66
C LEU A 14 4.28 2.01 -0.11
N GLN A 15 3.39 2.88 0.34
CA GLN A 15 2.09 3.10 -0.30
C GLN A 15 2.24 3.70 -1.71
N GLY A 16 3.05 4.74 -1.86
CA GLY A 16 3.34 5.33 -3.17
C GLY A 16 4.04 4.34 -4.10
N ALA A 17 4.98 3.54 -3.56
CA ALA A 17 5.69 2.54 -4.34
C ALA A 17 4.80 1.39 -4.82
N ALA A 18 3.87 0.91 -3.97
CA ALA A 18 2.95 -0.17 -4.32
C ALA A 18 1.87 0.27 -5.31
N PHE A 19 1.30 1.47 -5.11
CA PHE A 19 0.17 1.98 -5.89
C PHE A 19 0.44 2.07 -7.41
N VAL A 20 1.67 2.27 -7.81
CA VAL A 20 2.06 2.44 -9.21
C VAL A 20 2.48 1.15 -9.91
N LEU A 21 2.48 -0.01 -9.23
CA LEU A 21 3.01 -1.25 -9.77
C LEU A 21 2.23 -1.75 -10.99
N ILE A 22 0.90 -1.78 -10.94
CA ILE A 22 0.09 -2.21 -12.09
C ILE A 22 0.32 -1.31 -13.31
N PRO A 23 0.27 0.04 -13.20
CA PRO A 23 0.72 0.91 -14.30
C PRO A 23 2.13 0.61 -14.82
N ALA A 24 3.09 0.42 -13.92
CA ALA A 24 4.48 0.16 -14.28
C ALA A 24 4.69 -1.22 -14.96
N LEU A 25 3.86 -2.20 -14.63
CA LEU A 25 3.86 -3.55 -15.23
C LEU A 25 3.08 -3.61 -16.57
N GLY A 26 2.52 -2.52 -17.05
CA GLY A 26 1.64 -2.52 -18.22
C GLY A 26 2.25 -3.14 -19.48
N THR A 27 3.52 -2.94 -19.75
CA THR A 27 4.20 -3.59 -20.87
C THR A 27 4.39 -5.08 -20.62
N THR A 28 4.82 -5.45 -19.42
CA THR A 28 5.03 -6.85 -19.02
C THR A 28 3.75 -7.68 -19.11
N LEU A 29 2.65 -7.17 -18.56
CA LEU A 29 1.36 -7.89 -18.53
C LEU A 29 0.70 -8.02 -19.92
N ARG A 30 1.00 -7.09 -20.84
CA ARG A 30 0.47 -7.12 -22.23
C ARG A 30 1.37 -7.85 -23.21
N SER A 31 2.53 -8.32 -22.79
CA SER A 31 3.46 -9.11 -23.59
C SER A 31 3.44 -10.57 -23.16
N ALA A 32 4.04 -11.46 -23.99
CA ALA A 32 4.22 -12.86 -23.61
C ALA A 32 5.00 -12.99 -22.30
N PRO A 33 4.67 -13.94 -21.47
CA PRO A 33 3.69 -15.02 -21.63
C PRO A 33 2.26 -14.69 -21.20
N TYR A 34 1.96 -13.46 -20.76
CA TYR A 34 0.65 -13.07 -20.21
C TYR A 34 -0.35 -12.64 -21.27
N ASP A 35 0.11 -11.94 -22.31
CA ASP A 35 -0.66 -11.51 -23.49
C ASP A 35 -2.03 -10.88 -23.18
N MET A 36 -2.10 -10.07 -22.11
CA MET A 36 -3.34 -9.42 -21.73
C MET A 36 -3.79 -8.42 -22.78
N SER A 37 -5.06 -8.50 -23.18
CA SER A 37 -5.66 -7.47 -24.03
C SER A 37 -5.70 -6.11 -23.32
N ASN A 38 -5.70 -5.01 -24.10
CA ASN A 38 -5.84 -3.67 -23.54
C ASN A 38 -7.13 -3.52 -22.69
N ALA A 39 -8.22 -4.17 -23.08
CA ALA A 39 -9.46 -4.16 -22.34
C ALA A 39 -9.33 -4.87 -20.98
N THR A 40 -8.73 -6.07 -20.96
CA THR A 40 -8.50 -6.84 -19.72
C THR A 40 -7.56 -6.08 -18.79
N TYR A 41 -6.47 -5.52 -19.32
CA TYR A 41 -5.55 -4.71 -18.53
C TYR A 41 -6.25 -3.46 -17.96
N GLY A 42 -7.07 -2.76 -18.73
CA GLY A 42 -7.85 -1.61 -18.26
C GLY A 42 -8.84 -1.94 -17.15
N LEU A 43 -9.39 -3.16 -17.13
CA LEU A 43 -10.30 -3.61 -16.07
C LEU A 43 -9.62 -3.73 -14.71
N LEU A 44 -8.28 -3.90 -14.64
CA LEU A 44 -7.56 -4.02 -13.37
C LEU A 44 -7.65 -2.77 -12.49
N TYR A 45 -7.93 -1.60 -13.06
CA TYR A 45 -8.02 -0.36 -12.28
C TYR A 45 -9.36 -0.18 -11.55
N PHE A 46 -10.44 -0.82 -12.02
CA PHE A 46 -11.75 -0.65 -11.40
C PHE A 46 -11.81 -1.17 -9.95
N PRO A 47 -11.34 -2.40 -9.64
CA PRO A 47 -11.36 -2.90 -8.27
C PRO A 47 -10.56 -2.03 -7.30
N GLU A 48 -9.43 -1.46 -7.74
CA GLU A 48 -8.60 -0.56 -6.94
C GLU A 48 -9.38 0.70 -6.53
N ILE A 49 -10.04 1.34 -7.48
CA ILE A 49 -10.87 2.51 -7.22
C ILE A 49 -12.01 2.17 -6.27
N ILE A 50 -12.72 1.05 -6.51
CA ILE A 50 -13.82 0.59 -5.66
C ILE A 50 -13.30 0.32 -4.23
N GLY A 51 -12.18 -0.39 -4.10
CA GLY A 51 -11.53 -0.68 -2.82
C GLY A 51 -11.18 0.60 -2.05
N ALA A 52 -10.57 1.57 -2.73
CA ALA A 52 -10.18 2.86 -2.12
C ALA A 52 -11.41 3.67 -1.65
N ILE A 53 -12.50 3.70 -2.43
CA ILE A 53 -13.75 4.37 -2.05
C ILE A 53 -14.37 3.68 -0.82
N LEU A 54 -14.48 2.35 -0.83
CA LEU A 54 -15.02 1.60 0.29
C LEU A 54 -14.21 1.81 1.57
N ALA A 55 -12.89 1.80 1.46
CA ALA A 55 -11.99 2.09 2.57
C ALA A 55 -12.17 3.51 3.10
N ALA A 56 -12.26 4.51 2.24
CA ALA A 56 -12.48 5.90 2.65
C ALA A 56 -13.81 6.08 3.39
N LEU A 57 -14.90 5.45 2.90
CA LEU A 57 -16.21 5.49 3.52
C LEU A 57 -16.26 4.77 4.88
N THR A 58 -15.47 3.71 5.05
CA THR A 58 -15.50 2.85 6.26
C THR A 58 -14.41 3.17 7.27
N ALA A 59 -13.37 3.94 6.89
CA ALA A 59 -12.22 4.25 7.75
C ALA A 59 -12.62 4.84 9.12
N GLY A 60 -13.62 5.73 9.15
CA GLY A 60 -14.15 6.29 10.41
C GLY A 60 -14.75 5.22 11.32
N SER A 61 -15.56 4.32 10.78
CA SER A 61 -16.17 3.22 11.53
C SER A 61 -15.14 2.20 12.00
N VAL A 62 -14.15 1.89 11.16
CA VAL A 62 -13.02 1.01 11.52
C VAL A 62 -12.19 1.64 12.64
N HIS A 63 -11.89 2.93 12.53
CA HIS A 63 -11.19 3.68 13.57
C HIS A 63 -11.96 3.67 14.90
N GLY A 64 -13.28 3.88 14.86
CA GLY A 64 -14.13 3.87 16.06
C GLY A 64 -14.17 2.52 16.78
N ARG A 65 -13.97 1.40 16.05
CA ARG A 65 -14.00 0.04 16.62
C ARG A 65 -12.61 -0.47 17.01
N LEU A 66 -11.59 -0.19 16.23
CA LEU A 66 -10.25 -0.77 16.37
C LEU A 66 -9.19 0.24 16.83
N GLY A 67 -9.55 1.52 16.94
CA GLY A 67 -8.61 2.60 17.23
C GLY A 67 -7.65 2.91 16.09
N SER A 68 -6.74 3.84 16.32
CA SER A 68 -5.76 4.28 15.31
C SER A 68 -4.78 3.17 14.92
N ALA A 69 -4.31 2.40 15.90
CA ALA A 69 -3.38 1.29 15.65
C ALA A 69 -4.04 0.17 14.85
N GLY A 70 -5.30 -0.18 15.16
CA GLY A 70 -6.05 -1.20 14.44
C GLY A 70 -6.34 -0.80 12.98
N LEU A 71 -6.72 0.47 12.75
CA LEU A 71 -6.93 1.01 11.42
C LEU A 71 -5.64 0.90 10.57
N PHE A 72 -4.50 1.31 11.13
CA PHE A 72 -3.22 1.22 10.47
C PHE A 72 -2.83 -0.24 10.15
N ARG A 73 -2.91 -1.13 11.15
CA ARG A 73 -2.56 -2.57 10.98
C ARG A 73 -3.42 -3.24 9.92
N LEU A 74 -4.73 -2.94 9.88
CA LEU A 74 -5.63 -3.50 8.87
C LEU A 74 -5.24 -3.02 7.47
N GLY A 75 -4.94 -1.72 7.29
CA GLY A 75 -4.47 -1.19 6.02
C GLY A 75 -3.15 -1.81 5.57
N VAL A 76 -2.16 -1.92 6.48
CA VAL A 76 -0.87 -2.57 6.22
C VAL A 76 -1.05 -4.04 5.83
N LEU A 77 -1.95 -4.77 6.51
CA LEU A 77 -2.25 -6.16 6.20
C LEU A 77 -2.85 -6.32 4.80
N CYS A 78 -3.80 -5.47 4.43
CA CYS A 78 -4.37 -5.46 3.07
C CYS A 78 -3.30 -5.21 2.00
N ASN A 79 -2.41 -4.25 2.23
CA ASN A 79 -1.29 -3.97 1.32
C ASN A 79 -0.30 -5.16 1.23
N ALA A 80 0.02 -5.80 2.37
CA ALA A 80 0.88 -6.97 2.39
C ALA A 80 0.25 -8.15 1.61
N ILE A 81 -1.04 -8.42 1.81
CA ILE A 81 -1.75 -9.47 1.07
C ILE A 81 -1.79 -9.11 -0.43
N ALA A 82 -2.04 -7.86 -0.80
CA ALA A 82 -2.02 -7.42 -2.19
C ALA A 82 -0.65 -7.69 -2.84
N MET A 83 0.45 -7.34 -2.19
CA MET A 83 1.80 -7.65 -2.69
C MET A 83 2.04 -9.16 -2.79
N GLY A 84 1.56 -9.96 -1.84
CA GLY A 84 1.62 -11.42 -1.91
C GLY A 84 0.86 -11.99 -3.10
N LEU A 85 -0.34 -11.45 -3.40
CA LEU A 85 -1.11 -11.84 -4.58
C LEU A 85 -0.39 -11.44 -5.87
N LEU A 86 0.24 -10.26 -5.91
CA LEU A 86 1.01 -9.81 -7.06
C LEU A 86 2.21 -10.72 -7.33
N VAL A 87 2.96 -11.10 -6.28
CA VAL A 87 4.04 -12.09 -6.39
C VAL A 87 3.50 -13.44 -6.85
N THR A 88 2.38 -13.91 -6.30
CA THR A 88 1.77 -15.18 -6.70
C THR A 88 1.32 -15.14 -8.16
N ALA A 89 0.82 -14.01 -8.64
CA ALA A 89 0.38 -13.82 -10.01
C ALA A 89 1.51 -14.04 -11.02
N SER A 90 2.78 -13.76 -10.66
CA SER A 90 3.93 -13.96 -11.56
C SER A 90 4.15 -15.42 -11.95
N PHE A 91 3.71 -16.36 -11.13
CA PHE A 91 3.82 -17.82 -11.36
C PHE A 91 2.59 -18.42 -12.04
N THR A 92 1.62 -17.59 -12.45
CA THR A 92 0.35 -18.06 -13.02
C THR A 92 0.10 -17.48 -14.42
N HIS A 93 -0.78 -18.12 -15.18
CA HIS A 93 -1.14 -17.72 -16.53
C HIS A 93 -2.64 -17.84 -16.80
N GLY A 94 -3.07 -17.33 -17.94
CA GLY A 94 -4.46 -17.42 -18.41
C GLY A 94 -5.44 -16.72 -17.48
N PHE A 95 -6.57 -17.36 -17.19
CA PHE A 95 -7.62 -16.76 -16.36
C PHE A 95 -7.20 -16.54 -14.90
N THR A 96 -6.34 -17.41 -14.36
CA THR A 96 -5.92 -17.36 -12.95
C THR A 96 -5.17 -16.06 -12.62
N ILE A 97 -4.24 -15.64 -13.48
CA ILE A 97 -3.53 -14.37 -13.23
C ILE A 97 -4.50 -13.18 -13.22
N ILE A 98 -5.52 -13.16 -14.08
CA ILE A 98 -6.51 -12.08 -14.12
C ILE A 98 -7.25 -11.99 -12.80
N VAL A 99 -7.72 -13.13 -12.25
CA VAL A 99 -8.42 -13.19 -10.96
C VAL A 99 -7.51 -12.71 -9.82
N LEU A 100 -6.25 -13.15 -9.81
CA LEU A 100 -5.29 -12.73 -8.78
C LEU A 100 -5.02 -11.23 -8.84
N LEU A 101 -4.84 -10.66 -10.04
CA LEU A 101 -4.60 -9.22 -10.20
C LEU A 101 -5.84 -8.37 -9.86
N LEU A 102 -7.07 -8.84 -10.16
CA LEU A 102 -8.29 -8.15 -9.73
C LEU A 102 -8.43 -8.17 -8.20
N ALA A 103 -8.10 -9.27 -7.55
CA ALA A 103 -8.10 -9.37 -6.09
C ALA A 103 -6.98 -8.52 -5.47
N GLU A 104 -5.81 -8.52 -6.08
CA GLU A 104 -4.66 -7.70 -5.69
C GLU A 104 -5.02 -6.22 -5.72
N THR A 105 -5.50 -5.71 -6.86
CA THR A 105 -5.85 -4.29 -7.02
C THR A 105 -6.97 -3.86 -6.07
N PHE A 106 -7.97 -4.72 -5.83
CA PHE A 106 -9.03 -4.44 -4.86
C PHE A 106 -8.47 -4.30 -3.44
N LEU A 107 -7.64 -5.25 -3.00
CA LEU A 107 -7.01 -5.20 -1.68
C LEU A 107 -6.00 -4.05 -1.55
N LEU A 108 -5.28 -3.74 -2.63
CA LEU A 108 -4.40 -2.58 -2.68
C LEU A 108 -5.19 -1.28 -2.49
N GLY A 109 -6.33 -1.15 -3.15
CA GLY A 109 -7.24 0.00 -2.97
C GLY A 109 -7.74 0.13 -1.53
N ILE A 110 -8.20 -0.98 -0.92
CA ILE A 110 -8.60 -0.99 0.50
C ILE A 110 -7.41 -0.60 1.39
N GLY A 111 -6.26 -1.24 1.20
CA GLY A 111 -5.05 -0.97 1.94
C GLY A 111 -4.62 0.49 1.82
N PHE A 112 -4.69 1.04 0.61
CA PHE A 112 -4.42 2.46 0.33
C PHE A 112 -5.33 3.35 1.17
N GLY A 113 -6.65 3.19 1.06
CA GLY A 113 -7.59 4.06 1.74
C GLY A 113 -7.45 4.02 3.27
N LEU A 114 -7.36 2.82 3.87
CA LEU A 114 -7.22 2.67 5.33
C LEU A 114 -5.88 3.19 5.84
N THR A 115 -4.77 2.82 5.17
CA THR A 115 -3.43 3.27 5.57
C THR A 115 -3.31 4.79 5.43
N ASN A 116 -3.79 5.36 4.32
CA ASN A 116 -3.74 6.80 4.07
C ASN A 116 -4.51 7.59 5.13
N ALA A 117 -5.71 7.13 5.52
CA ALA A 117 -6.45 7.73 6.62
C ALA A 117 -5.68 7.68 7.95
N ALA A 118 -5.05 6.53 8.25
CA ALA A 118 -4.29 6.34 9.48
C ALA A 118 -3.02 7.21 9.52
N ILE A 119 -2.21 7.22 8.46
CA ILE A 119 -0.93 7.97 8.45
C ILE A 119 -1.13 9.48 8.39
N ASN A 120 -2.16 9.99 7.69
CA ASN A 120 -2.48 11.41 7.68
C ASN A 120 -2.91 11.88 9.08
N ARG A 121 -3.76 11.12 9.76
CA ARG A 121 -4.14 11.39 11.15
C ARG A 121 -2.92 11.36 12.08
N ALA A 122 -2.09 10.32 11.98
CA ALA A 122 -0.89 10.18 12.80
C ALA A 122 0.12 11.30 12.55
N ALA A 123 0.35 11.70 11.30
CA ALA A 123 1.23 12.83 10.96
C ALA A 123 0.74 14.14 11.61
N SER A 124 -0.57 14.41 11.54
CA SER A 124 -1.17 15.59 12.16
C SER A 124 -1.03 15.62 13.68
N LEU A 125 -1.16 14.46 14.34
CA LEU A 125 -1.04 14.36 15.80
C LEU A 125 0.42 14.42 16.26
N LEU A 126 1.33 13.74 15.57
CA LEU A 126 2.77 13.73 15.91
C LEU A 126 3.41 15.13 15.80
N PHE A 127 2.86 15.97 14.93
CA PHE A 127 3.38 17.32 14.65
C PHE A 127 2.27 18.36 14.80
N ALA A 128 1.56 18.36 15.94
CA ALA A 128 0.39 19.21 16.17
C ALA A 128 0.66 20.73 15.91
N GLY A 129 1.86 21.22 16.22
CA GLY A 129 2.27 22.62 15.94
C GLY A 129 2.57 22.89 14.45
N ALA A 130 2.69 21.87 13.59
CA ALA A 130 3.03 21.97 12.18
C ALA A 130 2.27 20.89 11.34
N ALA A 131 1.04 20.58 11.72
CA ALA A 131 0.25 19.47 11.14
C ALA A 131 0.11 19.57 9.61
N ALA A 132 -0.17 20.76 9.09
CA ALA A 132 -0.27 20.98 7.64
C ALA A 132 1.04 20.68 6.91
N ALA A 133 2.18 21.12 7.44
CA ALA A 133 3.48 20.83 6.87
C ALA A 133 3.81 19.34 6.92
N ALA A 134 3.51 18.67 8.05
CA ALA A 134 3.73 17.24 8.19
C ALA A 134 2.95 16.40 7.17
N VAL A 135 1.67 16.73 6.95
CA VAL A 135 0.82 16.08 5.94
C VAL A 135 1.32 16.40 4.53
N THR A 136 1.75 17.62 4.26
CA THR A 136 2.33 18.00 2.97
C THR A 136 3.60 17.19 2.66
N ILE A 137 4.51 17.06 3.63
CA ILE A 137 5.72 16.24 3.49
C ILE A 137 5.35 14.76 3.28
N LEU A 138 4.35 14.25 4.01
CA LEU A 138 3.88 12.88 3.83
C LEU A 138 3.40 12.63 2.39
N ASN A 139 2.57 13.53 1.86
CA ASN A 139 2.10 13.42 0.48
C ASN A 139 3.24 13.58 -0.55
N ALA A 140 4.24 14.40 -0.27
CA ALA A 140 5.45 14.49 -1.09
C ALA A 140 6.26 13.18 -1.08
N VAL A 141 6.35 12.49 0.07
CA VAL A 141 6.98 11.17 0.18
C VAL A 141 6.20 10.13 -0.63
N ILE A 142 4.87 10.11 -0.53
CA ILE A 142 4.01 9.21 -1.33
C ILE A 142 4.23 9.46 -2.82
N GLY A 143 4.14 10.72 -3.28
CA GLY A 143 4.35 11.09 -4.67
C GLY A 143 5.76 10.79 -5.18
N GLY A 144 6.79 11.05 -4.37
CA GLY A 144 8.17 10.72 -4.69
C GLY A 144 8.39 9.21 -4.85
N ALA A 145 7.81 8.41 -3.96
CA ALA A 145 7.85 6.95 -4.07
C ALA A 145 7.12 6.43 -5.32
N THR A 146 5.97 7.02 -5.66
CA THR A 146 5.23 6.72 -6.89
C THR A 146 6.08 7.00 -8.13
N ALA A 147 6.84 8.10 -8.15
CA ALA A 147 7.72 8.45 -9.27
C ALA A 147 8.95 7.54 -9.38
N ILE A 148 9.52 7.11 -8.24
CA ILE A 148 10.76 6.31 -8.20
C ILE A 148 10.49 4.82 -8.41
N SER A 149 9.35 4.29 -7.95
CA SER A 149 9.04 2.85 -7.97
C SER A 149 9.13 2.21 -9.37
N PRO A 150 8.65 2.82 -10.47
CA PRO A 150 8.83 2.25 -11.81
C PRO A 150 10.30 2.14 -12.22
N ILE A 151 11.15 3.08 -11.78
CA ILE A 151 12.60 3.05 -12.06
C ILE A 151 13.25 1.91 -11.32
N ILE A 152 12.88 1.69 -10.05
CA ILE A 152 13.36 0.57 -9.25
C ILE A 152 12.92 -0.76 -9.89
N LEU A 153 11.64 -0.87 -10.26
CA LEU A 153 11.10 -2.05 -10.94
C LEU A 153 11.87 -2.35 -12.24
N ALA A 154 12.10 -1.33 -13.08
CA ALA A 154 12.89 -1.49 -14.30
C ALA A 154 14.32 -1.97 -14.00
N GLY A 155 14.95 -1.45 -12.96
CA GLY A 155 16.26 -1.91 -12.50
C GLY A 155 16.24 -3.38 -12.07
N PHE A 156 15.24 -3.81 -11.31
CA PHE A 156 15.08 -5.22 -10.94
C PHE A 156 14.89 -6.12 -12.17
N GLN A 157 14.12 -5.68 -13.15
CA GLN A 157 13.87 -6.44 -14.39
C GLN A 157 15.11 -6.66 -15.25
N THR A 158 16.20 -5.93 -15.03
CA THR A 158 17.46 -6.16 -15.77
C THR A 158 18.26 -7.37 -15.27
N VAL A 159 18.06 -7.77 -14.01
CA VAL A 159 18.85 -8.83 -13.34
C VAL A 159 17.99 -9.92 -12.70
N LEU A 160 16.72 -9.65 -12.48
CA LEU A 160 15.74 -10.54 -11.83
C LEU A 160 14.42 -10.52 -12.63
N THR A 161 13.43 -11.22 -12.11
CA THR A 161 12.05 -11.17 -12.61
C THR A 161 11.28 -9.99 -12.02
N TRP A 162 10.19 -9.59 -12.65
CA TRP A 162 9.42 -8.40 -12.26
C TRP A 162 8.76 -8.51 -10.86
N ASP A 163 8.55 -9.72 -10.37
CA ASP A 163 8.00 -10.02 -9.04
C ASP A 163 8.98 -9.73 -7.89
N ALA A 164 10.28 -9.57 -8.20
CA ALA A 164 11.27 -9.30 -7.17
C ALA A 164 11.01 -7.97 -6.42
N TRP A 165 10.59 -6.91 -7.11
CA TRP A 165 10.25 -5.65 -6.46
C TRP A 165 8.98 -5.74 -5.61
N PRO A 166 7.84 -6.30 -6.06
CA PRO A 166 6.71 -6.63 -5.21
C PRO A 166 7.06 -7.49 -3.98
N ALA A 167 7.97 -8.47 -4.13
CA ALA A 167 8.41 -9.31 -3.00
C ALA A 167 9.19 -8.51 -1.94
N VAL A 168 10.02 -7.55 -2.36
CA VAL A 168 10.67 -6.61 -1.45
C VAL A 168 9.62 -5.76 -0.72
N LEU A 169 8.64 -5.20 -1.44
CA LEU A 169 7.58 -4.41 -0.84
C LEU A 169 6.73 -5.25 0.14
N LEU A 170 6.41 -6.50 -0.19
CA LEU A 170 5.76 -7.43 0.74
C LEU A 170 6.53 -7.55 2.05
N THR A 171 7.85 -7.81 1.94
CA THR A 171 8.73 -7.96 3.11
C THR A 171 8.75 -6.68 3.96
N LEU A 172 8.81 -5.52 3.32
CA LEU A 172 8.80 -4.23 4.01
C LEU A 172 7.45 -3.93 4.66
N TRP A 173 6.31 -4.28 4.03
CA TRP A 173 4.99 -4.17 4.63
C TRP A 173 4.84 -5.06 5.85
N LEU A 174 5.32 -6.31 5.80
CA LEU A 174 5.33 -7.22 6.95
C LEU A 174 6.25 -6.70 8.06
N GLY A 175 7.43 -6.17 7.72
CA GLY A 175 8.33 -5.54 8.67
C GLY A 175 7.70 -4.33 9.38
N LEU A 176 6.88 -3.55 8.65
CA LEU A 176 6.19 -2.40 9.21
C LEU A 176 5.13 -2.79 10.26
N MET A 177 4.53 -3.99 10.14
CA MET A 177 3.60 -4.53 11.15
C MET A 177 4.26 -4.77 12.51
N LEU A 178 5.58 -5.00 12.52
CA LEU A 178 6.36 -5.25 13.75
C LEU A 178 6.77 -3.96 14.45
N LEU A 179 6.61 -2.80 13.83
CA LEU A 179 6.95 -1.52 14.45
C LEU A 179 5.84 -1.08 15.42
N PRO A 180 6.21 -0.57 16.63
CA PRO A 180 5.25 -0.01 17.55
C PRO A 180 4.53 1.19 16.92
N GLN A 181 3.23 1.22 17.06
CA GLN A 181 2.38 2.28 16.52
C GLN A 181 2.31 3.48 17.48
N ALA A 182 2.08 4.69 16.94
CA ALA A 182 1.95 5.91 17.73
C ALA A 182 0.74 5.89 18.71
N GLY A 183 -0.22 4.96 18.54
CA GLY A 183 -1.38 4.79 19.43
C GLY A 183 -1.21 3.73 20.51
N ASP A 184 -0.12 2.95 20.50
CA ASP A 184 0.09 1.89 21.51
C ASP A 184 0.41 2.47 22.93
N SER A 185 0.77 3.76 23.02
CA SER A 185 1.04 4.47 24.27
C SER A 185 -0.24 5.02 24.96
N GLU A 186 -1.31 5.31 24.21
CA GLU A 186 -2.55 5.85 24.80
C GLU A 186 -3.35 4.79 25.56
N SER A 187 -3.25 3.52 25.17
CA SER A 187 -3.96 2.41 25.84
C SER A 187 -3.36 2.04 27.20
N ASN A 188 -2.08 2.35 27.44
CA ASN A 188 -1.41 2.06 28.71
C ASN A 188 -1.65 3.14 29.79
N GLU A 189 -2.02 4.37 29.41
CA GLU A 189 -2.31 5.43 30.39
C GLU A 189 -3.77 5.42 30.89
N GLN A 190 -4.69 4.74 30.18
CA GLN A 190 -6.10 4.63 30.59
C GLN A 190 -6.40 3.39 31.43
N GLY A 191 -5.44 2.52 31.68
CA GLY A 191 -5.58 1.27 32.44
C GLY A 191 -4.83 1.22 33.78
N GLY A 192 -4.32 2.37 34.26
CA GLY A 192 -3.59 2.47 35.54
C GLY A 192 -4.38 3.19 36.64
#